data_289bdb3496552abcdb6b97f09c2db388
#
_entry.id   289bdb3496552abcdb6b97f09c2db388
#
_cell.length_a   1.000
_cell.length_b   1.000
_cell.length_c   1.000
_cell.angle_alpha   90.00
_cell.angle_beta   90.00
_cell.angle_gamma   90.00
#
_symmetry.space_group_name_H-M   'P 1'
#
loop_
_entity.id
_entity.type
_entity.pdbx_description
1 polymer ?
#
loop_
_entity_poly.entity_id
_entity_poly.type
_entity_poly.pdbx_seq_one_letter_code
_entity_poly.pdbx_strand_id
1 'polypeptide(L)'
;MKLVVALTFGLVLYFVITGKLNKTIAAMVGALTLLAIRVFPDPYEGLKNSIDINTILFLIGMMIFVRVMEVSGIFQYIAIKTLKLTGSNLKKLFFSMTFIVALISSFIDNVTTILIFVPVTFAITDILEIDPVPFILGEIFASNIGGTMTPIGDPPNILITSAARIPFAEFTKYMVPVNLVILVIVDFVIIFISKSSMNKEFSKEFLNGFDEQKVVTNKKRFIMSGIFMIFIISLFLFQKQLKLESSIIGLIAGFFGLLLFEQHEITPFLEKVEWDVIFFFLGLFIITGAMEHVGLMNDIANFLVRISKGSNVLLTSIIVWASGILSGFVDNIPFAATMIPVIQNLPKINPQAFSNIMPLWYALSLGACLGGNLTPVGASANVVGLSLLKKYKEKNVSFSSFMKYGIIVVIISLIISNIYAIILLKIL
;
A
#
# COMPACT_ATOMS: atom_id res chain seq x y z
N MET A 1 4.89 32.35 -11.12
CA MET A 1 5.33 30.95 -10.98
C MET A 1 4.39 30.11 -10.12
N LYS A 2 3.96 30.58 -8.93
CA LYS A 2 3.09 29.83 -8.01
C LYS A 2 1.81 29.32 -8.67
N LEU A 3 1.09 30.18 -9.43
CA LEU A 3 -0.13 29.78 -10.14
C LEU A 3 0.14 28.71 -11.21
N VAL A 4 1.25 28.83 -11.96
CA VAL A 4 1.61 27.86 -12.99
C VAL A 4 1.87 26.47 -12.38
N VAL A 5 2.62 26.41 -11.28
CA VAL A 5 2.88 25.15 -10.57
C VAL A 5 1.58 24.55 -10.04
N ALA A 6 0.70 25.37 -9.43
CA ALA A 6 -0.61 24.91 -8.94
C ALA A 6 -1.50 24.37 -10.08
N LEU A 7 -1.53 25.05 -11.23
CA LEU A 7 -2.30 24.59 -12.39
C LEU A 7 -1.72 23.29 -12.99
N THR A 8 -0.39 23.19 -13.09
CA THR A 8 0.26 21.96 -13.57
C THR A 8 -0.05 20.78 -12.65
N PHE A 9 0.07 20.97 -11.34
CA PHE A 9 -0.27 19.94 -10.36
C PHE A 9 -1.76 19.55 -10.46
N GLY A 10 -2.67 20.54 -10.51
CA GLY A 10 -4.10 20.30 -10.65
C GLY A 10 -4.45 19.55 -11.93
N LEU A 11 -3.77 19.87 -13.07
CA LEU A 11 -3.95 19.16 -14.32
C LEU A 11 -3.45 17.71 -14.26
N VAL A 12 -2.29 17.48 -13.63
CA VAL A 12 -1.76 16.12 -13.42
C VAL A 12 -2.73 15.32 -12.56
N LEU A 13 -3.21 15.86 -11.45
CA LEU A 13 -4.23 15.21 -10.62
C LEU A 13 -5.52 14.92 -11.39
N TYR A 14 -5.98 15.84 -12.21
CA TYR A 14 -7.15 15.63 -13.08
C TYR A 14 -6.97 14.43 -13.99
N PHE A 15 -5.82 14.27 -14.64
CA PHE A 15 -5.57 13.11 -15.50
C PHE A 15 -5.42 11.81 -14.70
N VAL A 16 -4.77 11.85 -13.53
CA VAL A 16 -4.66 10.70 -12.63
C VAL A 16 -6.05 10.22 -12.17
N ILE A 17 -6.92 11.14 -11.75
CA ILE A 17 -8.26 10.83 -11.25
C ILE A 17 -9.17 10.32 -12.38
N THR A 18 -9.14 10.97 -13.55
CA THR A 18 -10.06 10.63 -14.64
C THR A 18 -9.60 9.41 -15.44
N GLY A 19 -8.35 8.99 -15.32
CA GLY A 19 -7.75 7.91 -16.12
C GLY A 19 -7.69 8.19 -17.63
N LYS A 20 -7.93 9.45 -18.07
CA LYS A 20 -7.90 9.84 -19.48
C LYS A 20 -6.50 9.80 -20.08
N LEU A 21 -5.49 9.87 -19.25
CA LEU A 21 -4.08 9.74 -19.59
C LEU A 21 -3.42 8.80 -18.58
N ASN A 22 -2.42 8.03 -19.04
CA ASN A 22 -1.62 7.21 -18.14
C ASN A 22 -0.99 8.09 -17.06
N LYS A 23 -1.10 7.68 -15.78
CA LYS A 23 -0.64 8.46 -14.63
C LYS A 23 0.85 8.83 -14.68
N THR A 24 1.67 7.92 -15.18
CA THR A 24 3.12 8.11 -15.34
C THR A 24 3.41 9.16 -16.38
N ILE A 25 2.73 9.11 -17.54
CA ILE A 25 2.88 10.13 -18.58
C ILE A 25 2.44 11.49 -18.05
N ALA A 26 1.30 11.56 -17.36
CA ALA A 26 0.80 12.81 -16.79
C ALA A 26 1.81 13.43 -15.81
N ALA A 27 2.35 12.64 -14.88
CA ALA A 27 3.32 13.10 -13.89
C ALA A 27 4.64 13.54 -14.55
N MET A 28 5.19 12.72 -15.45
CA MET A 28 6.46 13.03 -16.11
C MET A 28 6.35 14.25 -17.02
N VAL A 29 5.29 14.37 -17.81
CA VAL A 29 5.08 15.57 -18.66
C VAL A 29 4.90 16.81 -17.80
N GLY A 30 4.12 16.74 -16.73
CA GLY A 30 3.99 17.84 -15.77
C GLY A 30 5.34 18.24 -15.16
N ALA A 31 6.13 17.28 -14.70
CA ALA A 31 7.46 17.49 -14.13
C ALA A 31 8.42 18.13 -15.16
N LEU A 32 8.50 17.58 -16.37
CA LEU A 32 9.36 18.10 -17.44
C LEU A 32 8.93 19.51 -17.86
N THR A 33 7.63 19.80 -17.89
CA THR A 33 7.12 21.16 -18.15
C THR A 33 7.63 22.14 -17.09
N LEU A 34 7.55 21.80 -15.80
CA LEU A 34 8.02 22.65 -14.71
C LEU A 34 9.55 22.88 -14.77
N LEU A 35 10.32 21.85 -15.14
CA LEU A 35 11.77 21.98 -15.36
C LEU A 35 12.08 22.89 -16.57
N ALA A 36 11.37 22.69 -17.68
CA ALA A 36 11.58 23.45 -18.91
C ALA A 36 11.29 24.96 -18.76
N ILE A 37 10.25 25.31 -18.00
CA ILE A 37 9.93 26.71 -17.68
C ILE A 37 10.77 27.30 -16.55
N ARG A 38 11.78 26.53 -16.10
CA ARG A 38 12.74 26.94 -15.06
C ARG A 38 12.08 27.39 -13.77
N VAL A 39 11.16 26.58 -13.23
CA VAL A 39 10.61 26.82 -11.89
C VAL A 39 11.71 26.83 -10.85
N PHE A 40 12.69 25.94 -10.99
CA PHE A 40 13.92 25.97 -10.23
C PHE A 40 14.95 26.87 -10.94
N PRO A 41 15.69 27.75 -10.22
CA PRO A 41 16.76 28.55 -10.79
C PRO A 41 17.81 27.70 -11.52
N ASP A 42 18.23 26.60 -10.89
CA ASP A 42 19.01 25.53 -11.51
C ASP A 42 18.13 24.25 -11.60
N PRO A 43 17.73 23.83 -12.82
CA PRO A 43 16.92 22.62 -12.99
C PRO A 43 17.59 21.34 -12.50
N TYR A 44 18.92 21.24 -12.59
CA TYR A 44 19.65 20.05 -12.14
C TYR A 44 19.69 19.95 -10.61
N GLU A 45 19.95 21.04 -9.91
CA GLU A 45 19.85 21.08 -8.45
C GLU A 45 18.42 20.86 -7.97
N GLY A 46 17.43 21.43 -8.67
CA GLY A 46 16.02 21.20 -8.42
C GLY A 46 15.66 19.71 -8.50
N LEU A 47 16.14 19.02 -9.52
CA LEU A 47 15.98 17.57 -9.69
C LEU A 47 16.61 16.80 -8.52
N LYS A 48 17.88 17.08 -8.22
CA LYS A 48 18.66 16.41 -7.17
C LYS A 48 18.02 16.57 -5.79
N ASN A 49 17.50 17.74 -5.48
CA ASN A 49 16.92 18.03 -4.16
C ASN A 49 15.48 17.58 -4.01
N SER A 50 14.76 17.37 -5.13
CA SER A 50 13.37 16.92 -5.10
C SER A 50 13.23 15.41 -5.01
N ILE A 51 14.15 14.65 -5.64
CA ILE A 51 14.02 13.19 -5.75
C ILE A 51 14.51 12.51 -4.47
N ASP A 52 13.64 11.74 -3.81
CA ASP A 52 14.02 10.81 -2.76
C ASP A 52 14.59 9.52 -3.35
N ILE A 53 15.92 9.50 -3.52
CA ILE A 53 16.65 8.35 -4.06
C ILE A 53 16.48 7.12 -3.15
N ASN A 54 16.37 7.30 -1.82
CA ASN A 54 16.18 6.20 -0.89
C ASN A 54 14.87 5.44 -1.20
N THR A 55 13.77 6.16 -1.42
CA THR A 55 12.50 5.56 -1.84
C THR A 55 12.62 4.83 -3.19
N ILE A 56 13.25 5.43 -4.21
CA ILE A 56 13.38 4.83 -5.54
C ILE A 56 14.17 3.51 -5.50
N LEU A 57 15.33 3.52 -4.85
CA LEU A 57 16.18 2.34 -4.75
C LEU A 57 15.53 1.24 -3.90
N PHE A 58 14.81 1.63 -2.86
CA PHE A 58 14.03 0.70 -2.05
C PHE A 58 12.96 -0.02 -2.88
N LEU A 59 12.17 0.73 -3.63
CA LEU A 59 11.12 0.17 -4.51
C LEU A 59 11.71 -0.83 -5.51
N ILE A 60 12.77 -0.45 -6.22
CA ILE A 60 13.42 -1.34 -7.20
C ILE A 60 13.89 -2.63 -6.54
N GLY A 61 14.60 -2.51 -5.42
CA GLY A 61 15.13 -3.67 -4.70
C GLY A 61 14.03 -4.61 -4.22
N MET A 62 12.94 -4.06 -3.65
CA MET A 62 11.81 -4.85 -3.15
C MET A 62 11.00 -5.50 -4.27
N MET A 63 10.77 -4.83 -5.40
CA MET A 63 10.09 -5.43 -6.57
C MET A 63 10.86 -6.64 -7.11
N ILE A 64 12.18 -6.54 -7.19
CA ILE A 64 13.04 -7.68 -7.59
C ILE A 64 12.93 -8.80 -6.54
N PHE A 65 13.05 -8.49 -5.25
CA PHE A 65 12.95 -9.46 -4.16
C PHE A 65 11.63 -10.23 -4.20
N VAL A 66 10.52 -9.52 -4.30
CA VAL A 66 9.17 -10.11 -4.35
C VAL A 66 9.08 -11.09 -5.53
N ARG A 67 9.60 -10.71 -6.69
CA ARG A 67 9.58 -11.59 -7.87
C ARG A 67 10.41 -12.85 -7.67
N VAL A 68 11.58 -12.75 -7.05
CA VAL A 68 12.41 -13.91 -6.70
C VAL A 68 11.66 -14.85 -5.74
N MET A 69 10.98 -14.30 -4.74
CA MET A 69 10.19 -15.08 -3.79
C MET A 69 8.96 -15.72 -4.44
N GLU A 70 8.27 -15.01 -5.33
CA GLU A 70 7.10 -15.53 -6.06
C GLU A 70 7.43 -16.79 -6.87
N VAL A 71 8.54 -16.77 -7.61
CA VAL A 71 8.98 -17.93 -8.42
C VAL A 71 9.34 -19.16 -7.56
N SER A 72 9.62 -18.97 -6.27
CA SER A 72 9.88 -20.08 -5.33
C SER A 72 8.63 -20.88 -4.94
N GLY A 73 7.43 -20.35 -5.18
CA GLY A 73 6.15 -20.92 -4.79
C GLY A 73 5.80 -20.77 -3.30
N ILE A 74 6.58 -19.97 -2.53
CA ILE A 74 6.40 -19.87 -1.08
C ILE A 74 5.03 -19.27 -0.72
N PHE A 75 4.56 -18.28 -1.48
CA PHE A 75 3.29 -17.61 -1.20
C PHE A 75 2.10 -18.51 -1.52
N GLN A 76 2.15 -19.20 -2.67
CA GLN A 76 1.13 -20.19 -3.07
C GLN A 76 1.06 -21.36 -2.07
N TYR A 77 2.21 -21.83 -1.60
CA TYR A 77 2.28 -22.86 -0.55
C TYR A 77 1.58 -22.41 0.74
N ILE A 78 1.87 -21.21 1.21
CA ILE A 78 1.26 -20.64 2.41
C ILE A 78 -0.26 -20.53 2.23
N ALA A 79 -0.73 -20.06 1.06
CA ALA A 79 -2.15 -19.95 0.74
C ALA A 79 -2.87 -21.31 0.83
N ILE A 80 -2.36 -22.33 0.15
CA ILE A 80 -2.98 -23.66 0.13
C ILE A 80 -2.91 -24.34 1.51
N LYS A 81 -1.80 -24.18 2.22
CA LYS A 81 -1.67 -24.73 3.57
C LYS A 81 -2.66 -24.11 4.56
N THR A 82 -2.85 -22.79 4.47
CA THR A 82 -3.83 -22.07 5.31
C THR A 82 -5.25 -22.57 5.03
N LEU A 83 -5.60 -22.79 3.76
CA LEU A 83 -6.88 -23.37 3.37
C LEU A 83 -7.16 -24.68 4.12
N LYS A 84 -6.19 -25.60 4.18
CA LYS A 84 -6.36 -26.90 4.86
C LYS A 84 -6.59 -26.81 6.35
N LEU A 85 -6.19 -25.71 6.98
CA LEU A 85 -6.38 -25.49 8.43
C LEU A 85 -7.80 -25.01 8.79
N THR A 86 -8.61 -24.55 7.84
CA THR A 86 -9.91 -23.89 8.12
C THR A 86 -11.06 -24.84 8.38
N GLY A 87 -10.92 -26.12 8.04
CA GLY A 87 -11.99 -27.11 8.18
C GLY A 87 -13.12 -26.89 7.17
N SER A 88 -14.37 -27.18 7.54
CA SER A 88 -15.56 -27.14 6.69
C SER A 88 -16.43 -25.90 6.84
N ASN A 89 -15.94 -24.84 7.48
CA ASN A 89 -16.71 -23.66 7.79
C ASN A 89 -16.30 -22.46 6.91
N LEU A 90 -17.22 -21.94 6.10
CA LEU A 90 -16.96 -20.84 5.17
C LEU A 90 -16.54 -19.54 5.88
N LYS A 91 -17.04 -19.25 7.08
CA LYS A 91 -16.64 -18.06 7.82
C LYS A 91 -15.19 -18.17 8.30
N LYS A 92 -14.78 -19.37 8.76
CA LYS A 92 -13.38 -19.63 9.13
C LYS A 92 -12.47 -19.57 7.90
N LEU A 93 -12.95 -20.09 6.76
CA LEU A 93 -12.25 -19.99 5.49
C LEU A 93 -12.03 -18.52 5.09
N PHE A 94 -13.09 -17.71 5.12
CA PHE A 94 -13.02 -16.29 4.81
C PHE A 94 -12.01 -15.57 5.71
N PHE A 95 -12.13 -15.69 7.04
CA PHE A 95 -11.19 -15.11 8.00
C PHE A 95 -9.74 -15.53 7.75
N SER A 96 -9.52 -16.81 7.45
CA SER A 96 -8.16 -17.31 7.24
C SER A 96 -7.57 -16.79 5.92
N MET A 97 -8.39 -16.69 4.87
CA MET A 97 -7.95 -16.14 3.58
C MET A 97 -7.62 -14.65 3.70
N THR A 98 -8.52 -13.84 4.27
CA THR A 98 -8.28 -12.41 4.49
C THR A 98 -7.10 -12.15 5.42
N PHE A 99 -6.96 -12.93 6.49
CA PHE A 99 -5.82 -12.82 7.41
C PHE A 99 -4.49 -13.10 6.72
N ILE A 100 -4.40 -14.18 5.91
CA ILE A 100 -3.16 -14.51 5.22
C ILE A 100 -2.85 -13.53 4.09
N VAL A 101 -3.89 -13.04 3.40
CA VAL A 101 -3.76 -11.97 2.40
C VAL A 101 -3.20 -10.71 3.06
N ALA A 102 -3.74 -10.29 4.20
CA ALA A 102 -3.22 -9.13 4.93
C ALA A 102 -1.79 -9.36 5.42
N LEU A 103 -1.48 -10.55 5.95
CA LEU A 103 -0.13 -10.88 6.41
C LEU A 103 0.88 -10.83 5.25
N ILE A 104 0.56 -11.41 4.12
CA ILE A 104 1.44 -11.42 2.94
C ILE A 104 1.56 -10.01 2.37
N SER A 105 0.45 -9.28 2.25
CA SER A 105 0.44 -7.90 1.75
C SER A 105 1.21 -6.92 2.64
N SER A 106 1.47 -7.28 3.90
CA SER A 106 2.35 -6.47 4.75
C SER A 106 3.84 -6.54 4.36
N PHE A 107 4.24 -7.51 3.52
CA PHE A 107 5.62 -7.69 3.06
C PHE A 107 5.77 -7.61 1.54
N ILE A 108 4.66 -7.65 0.81
CA ILE A 108 4.60 -7.57 -0.65
C ILE A 108 3.57 -6.51 -1.00
N ASP A 109 3.71 -5.88 -2.16
CA ASP A 109 2.71 -4.94 -2.65
C ASP A 109 1.31 -5.57 -2.80
N ASN A 110 0.30 -4.72 -2.67
CA ASN A 110 -1.10 -5.12 -2.69
C ASN A 110 -1.51 -5.80 -4.01
N VAL A 111 -0.96 -5.33 -5.15
CA VAL A 111 -1.29 -5.84 -6.49
C VAL A 111 -0.79 -7.27 -6.66
N THR A 112 0.48 -7.51 -6.36
CA THR A 112 1.09 -8.85 -6.41
C THR A 112 0.37 -9.82 -5.48
N THR A 113 0.00 -9.37 -4.28
CA THR A 113 -0.77 -10.18 -3.34
C THR A 113 -2.09 -10.63 -3.96
N ILE A 114 -2.85 -9.73 -4.56
CA ILE A 114 -4.13 -10.04 -5.21
C ILE A 114 -3.95 -10.98 -6.42
N LEU A 115 -2.90 -10.78 -7.21
CA LEU A 115 -2.58 -11.66 -8.34
C LEU A 115 -2.27 -13.11 -7.92
N ILE A 116 -1.71 -13.30 -6.71
CA ILE A 116 -1.40 -14.63 -6.17
C ILE A 116 -2.64 -15.30 -5.57
N PHE A 117 -3.43 -14.56 -4.77
CA PHE A 117 -4.50 -15.16 -3.97
C PHE A 117 -5.82 -15.33 -4.72
N VAL A 118 -6.21 -14.37 -5.56
CA VAL A 118 -7.48 -14.43 -6.29
C VAL A 118 -7.64 -15.69 -7.15
N PRO A 119 -6.65 -16.17 -7.91
CA PRO A 119 -6.76 -17.43 -8.64
C PRO A 119 -6.96 -18.66 -7.72
N VAL A 120 -6.32 -18.66 -6.55
CA VAL A 120 -6.52 -19.73 -5.54
C VAL A 120 -7.95 -19.69 -5.01
N THR A 121 -8.46 -18.50 -4.72
CA THR A 121 -9.84 -18.30 -4.26
C THR A 121 -10.86 -18.71 -5.33
N PHE A 122 -10.59 -18.46 -6.62
CA PHE A 122 -11.44 -18.97 -7.70
C PHE A 122 -11.49 -20.49 -7.73
N ALA A 123 -10.34 -21.15 -7.62
CA ALA A 123 -10.30 -22.61 -7.59
C ALA A 123 -11.09 -23.18 -6.40
N ILE A 124 -11.01 -22.53 -5.23
CA ILE A 124 -11.76 -22.91 -4.03
C ILE A 124 -13.26 -22.71 -4.25
N THR A 125 -13.66 -21.53 -4.69
CA THR A 125 -15.09 -21.18 -4.86
C THR A 125 -15.77 -21.99 -5.96
N ASP A 126 -15.03 -22.43 -6.98
CA ASP A 126 -15.53 -23.33 -8.03
C ASP A 126 -15.81 -24.72 -7.48
N ILE A 127 -14.87 -25.30 -6.75
CA ILE A 127 -15.04 -26.62 -6.13
C ILE A 127 -16.18 -26.61 -5.12
N LEU A 128 -16.34 -25.51 -4.37
CA LEU A 128 -17.38 -25.38 -3.36
C LEU A 128 -18.74 -24.90 -3.93
N GLU A 129 -18.80 -24.56 -5.21
CA GLU A 129 -19.98 -24.00 -5.88
C GLU A 129 -20.58 -22.80 -5.12
N ILE A 130 -19.71 -21.88 -4.68
CA ILE A 130 -20.09 -20.67 -3.94
C ILE A 130 -19.79 -19.41 -4.74
N ASP A 131 -20.43 -18.30 -4.35
CA ASP A 131 -20.16 -16.99 -4.95
C ASP A 131 -18.78 -16.46 -4.55
N PRO A 132 -17.85 -16.21 -5.50
CA PRO A 132 -16.51 -15.68 -5.20
C PRO A 132 -16.54 -14.22 -4.79
N VAL A 133 -17.57 -13.44 -5.11
CA VAL A 133 -17.58 -11.98 -4.93
C VAL A 133 -17.26 -11.55 -3.48
N PRO A 134 -17.88 -12.09 -2.42
CA PRO A 134 -17.57 -11.69 -1.06
C PRO A 134 -16.12 -11.98 -0.67
N PHE A 135 -15.57 -13.12 -1.12
CA PHE A 135 -14.19 -13.51 -0.85
C PHE A 135 -13.21 -12.55 -1.52
N ILE A 136 -13.41 -12.26 -2.81
CA ILE A 136 -12.53 -11.36 -3.56
C ILE A 136 -12.59 -9.94 -3.01
N LEU A 137 -13.76 -9.42 -2.63
CA LEU A 137 -13.88 -8.13 -1.96
C LEU A 137 -13.17 -8.14 -0.61
N GLY A 138 -13.33 -9.20 0.18
CA GLY A 138 -12.61 -9.38 1.45
C GLY A 138 -11.09 -9.36 1.26
N GLU A 139 -10.57 -10.09 0.27
CA GLU A 139 -9.14 -10.12 -0.04
C GLU A 139 -8.61 -8.77 -0.52
N ILE A 140 -9.36 -8.05 -1.35
CA ILE A 140 -9.01 -6.69 -1.79
C ILE A 140 -8.87 -5.77 -0.57
N PHE A 141 -9.87 -5.73 0.31
CA PHE A 141 -9.82 -4.89 1.50
C PHE A 141 -8.73 -5.33 2.47
N ALA A 142 -8.55 -6.63 2.65
CA ALA A 142 -7.51 -7.20 3.49
C ALA A 142 -6.11 -6.89 2.96
N SER A 143 -5.89 -6.88 1.63
CA SER A 143 -4.60 -6.53 1.05
C SER A 143 -4.22 -5.07 1.34
N ASN A 144 -5.16 -4.14 1.22
CA ASN A 144 -4.92 -2.73 1.53
C ASN A 144 -4.71 -2.50 3.04
N ILE A 145 -5.48 -3.20 3.91
CA ILE A 145 -5.28 -3.14 5.36
C ILE A 145 -3.92 -3.74 5.75
N GLY A 146 -3.56 -4.88 5.17
CA GLY A 146 -2.27 -5.53 5.37
C GLY A 146 -1.11 -4.67 4.90
N GLY A 147 -1.23 -4.07 3.72
CA GLY A 147 -0.25 -3.14 3.19
C GLY A 147 0.02 -1.94 4.10
N THR A 148 -0.98 -1.54 4.90
CA THR A 148 -0.84 -0.46 5.88
C THR A 148 -0.02 -0.86 7.13
N MET A 149 0.21 -2.15 7.37
CA MET A 149 0.87 -2.65 8.60
C MET A 149 2.37 -2.38 8.68
N THR A 150 3.04 -2.29 7.53
CA THR A 150 4.50 -2.11 7.46
C THR A 150 4.89 -1.04 6.45
N PRO A 151 6.14 -0.54 6.50
CA PRO A 151 6.65 0.38 5.50
C PRO A 151 6.66 -0.21 4.07
N ILE A 152 6.76 -1.53 3.92
CA ILE A 152 6.97 -2.21 2.64
C ILE A 152 5.65 -2.48 1.91
N GLY A 153 4.58 -2.73 2.66
CA GLY A 153 3.35 -3.30 2.14
C GLY A 153 2.57 -2.38 1.18
N ASP A 154 2.73 -1.05 1.31
CA ASP A 154 2.04 -0.08 0.44
C ASP A 154 2.96 1.10 0.12
N PRO A 155 3.11 1.51 -1.15
CA PRO A 155 4.00 2.60 -1.57
C PRO A 155 3.89 3.92 -0.78
N PRO A 156 2.72 4.44 -0.37
CA PRO A 156 2.63 5.61 0.49
C PRO A 156 3.42 5.48 1.80
N ASN A 157 3.46 4.28 2.38
CA ASN A 157 4.19 4.05 3.62
C ASN A 157 5.70 4.15 3.44
N ILE A 158 6.20 3.73 2.27
CA ILE A 158 7.62 3.89 1.90
C ILE A 158 7.97 5.38 1.88
N LEU A 159 7.14 6.21 1.21
CA LEU A 159 7.34 7.66 1.15
C LEU A 159 7.32 8.29 2.54
N ILE A 160 6.30 7.96 3.33
CA ILE A 160 6.10 8.52 4.67
C ILE A 160 7.26 8.15 5.59
N THR A 161 7.66 6.89 5.61
CA THR A 161 8.74 6.42 6.50
C THR A 161 10.11 6.92 6.08
N SER A 162 10.37 7.04 4.77
CA SER A 162 11.59 7.68 4.25
C SER A 162 11.66 9.15 4.66
N ALA A 163 10.60 9.92 4.38
CA ALA A 163 10.54 11.35 4.69
C ALA A 163 10.59 11.67 6.20
N ALA A 164 9.94 10.84 7.02
CA ALA A 164 9.90 10.96 8.46
C ALA A 164 11.08 10.29 9.17
N ARG A 165 11.93 9.54 8.44
CA ARG A 165 13.04 8.73 8.95
C ARG A 165 12.59 7.75 10.05
N ILE A 166 11.40 7.14 9.87
CA ILE A 166 10.84 6.16 10.81
C ILE A 166 11.42 4.78 10.48
N PRO A 167 12.13 4.12 11.39
CA PRO A 167 12.64 2.77 11.19
C PRO A 167 11.50 1.76 11.00
N PHE A 168 11.75 0.70 10.22
CA PHE A 168 10.78 -0.36 9.93
C PHE A 168 10.12 -0.91 11.20
N ALA A 169 10.93 -1.31 12.19
CA ALA A 169 10.42 -1.90 13.42
C ALA A 169 9.53 -0.94 14.23
N GLU A 170 9.87 0.35 14.24
CA GLU A 170 9.11 1.37 14.94
C GLU A 170 7.76 1.62 14.25
N PHE A 171 7.75 1.79 12.93
CA PHE A 171 6.52 1.94 12.17
C PHE A 171 5.60 0.72 12.37
N THR A 172 6.14 -0.48 12.18
CA THR A 172 5.41 -1.74 12.29
C THR A 172 4.83 -1.94 13.70
N LYS A 173 5.58 -1.59 14.75
CA LYS A 173 5.13 -1.66 16.16
C LYS A 173 3.82 -0.90 16.39
N TYR A 174 3.67 0.27 15.78
CA TYR A 174 2.48 1.10 15.96
C TYR A 174 1.38 0.77 14.94
N MET A 175 1.72 0.35 13.73
CA MET A 175 0.73 0.15 12.67
C MET A 175 0.07 -1.24 12.72
N VAL A 176 0.79 -2.30 13.10
CA VAL A 176 0.24 -3.66 13.12
C VAL A 176 -0.96 -3.79 14.07
N PRO A 177 -0.92 -3.33 15.34
CA PRO A 177 -2.03 -3.56 16.26
C PRO A 177 -3.35 -2.94 15.78
N VAL A 178 -3.33 -1.70 15.32
CA VAL A 178 -4.54 -1.01 14.86
C VAL A 178 -5.11 -1.64 13.59
N ASN A 179 -4.24 -2.03 12.65
CA ASN A 179 -4.67 -2.65 11.40
C ASN A 179 -5.20 -4.08 11.61
N LEU A 180 -4.68 -4.84 12.56
CA LEU A 180 -5.28 -6.13 12.96
C LEU A 180 -6.69 -5.96 13.54
N VAL A 181 -6.90 -4.95 14.39
CA VAL A 181 -8.24 -4.64 14.90
C VAL A 181 -9.19 -4.26 13.77
N ILE A 182 -8.74 -3.40 12.84
CA ILE A 182 -9.51 -2.99 11.66
C ILE A 182 -9.86 -4.22 10.82
N LEU A 183 -8.88 -5.08 10.50
CA LEU A 183 -9.08 -6.29 9.70
C LEU A 183 -10.17 -7.19 10.30
N VAL A 184 -10.07 -7.51 11.59
CA VAL A 184 -11.04 -8.36 12.28
C VAL A 184 -12.45 -7.76 12.22
N ILE A 185 -12.59 -6.46 12.47
CA ILE A 185 -13.90 -5.79 12.45
C ILE A 185 -14.45 -5.75 11.01
N VAL A 186 -13.63 -5.43 10.02
CA VAL A 186 -14.02 -5.43 8.60
C VAL A 186 -14.47 -6.83 8.17
N ASP A 187 -13.76 -7.87 8.54
CA ASP A 187 -14.13 -9.25 8.23
C ASP A 187 -15.49 -9.63 8.82
N PHE A 188 -15.75 -9.28 10.08
CA PHE A 188 -17.07 -9.49 10.68
C PHE A 188 -18.18 -8.75 9.93
N VAL A 189 -17.92 -7.53 9.50
CA VAL A 189 -18.88 -6.71 8.75
C VAL A 189 -19.17 -7.35 7.39
N ILE A 190 -18.14 -7.79 6.65
CA ILE A 190 -18.33 -8.42 5.34
C ILE A 190 -19.09 -9.74 5.49
N ILE A 191 -18.76 -10.57 6.48
CA ILE A 191 -19.48 -11.80 6.77
C ILE A 191 -20.95 -11.51 7.12
N PHE A 192 -21.22 -10.46 7.88
CA PHE A 192 -22.58 -10.07 8.24
C PHE A 192 -23.39 -9.62 7.03
N ILE A 193 -22.81 -8.77 6.15
CA ILE A 193 -23.46 -8.30 4.93
C ILE A 193 -23.69 -9.46 3.95
N SER A 194 -22.74 -10.41 3.87
CA SER A 194 -22.76 -11.56 2.96
C SER A 194 -23.34 -12.84 3.60
N LYS A 195 -24.10 -12.71 4.68
CA LYS A 195 -24.60 -13.84 5.52
C LYS A 195 -25.28 -14.95 4.70
N SER A 196 -26.05 -14.61 3.67
CA SER A 196 -26.72 -15.59 2.81
C SER A 196 -25.74 -16.51 2.06
N SER A 197 -24.59 -15.99 1.66
CA SER A 197 -23.54 -16.74 0.95
C SER A 197 -22.60 -17.49 1.89
N MET A 198 -22.48 -17.06 3.15
CA MET A 198 -21.49 -17.54 4.13
C MET A 198 -22.01 -18.61 5.10
N ASN A 199 -23.27 -19.00 5.02
CA ASN A 199 -23.88 -19.99 5.91
C ASN A 199 -23.88 -21.43 5.37
N LYS A 200 -23.14 -21.71 4.32
CA LYS A 200 -23.00 -23.06 3.76
C LYS A 200 -21.85 -23.78 4.48
N GLU A 201 -22.05 -25.08 4.76
CA GLU A 201 -20.99 -26.00 5.18
C GLU A 201 -20.54 -26.81 3.97
N PHE A 202 -19.27 -27.20 3.94
CA PHE A 202 -18.71 -28.01 2.87
C PHE A 202 -17.94 -29.23 3.44
N SER A 203 -17.81 -30.29 2.66
CA SER A 203 -17.05 -31.48 3.10
C SER A 203 -15.54 -31.19 3.09
N LYS A 204 -14.83 -31.66 4.13
CA LYS A 204 -13.37 -31.58 4.20
C LYS A 204 -12.66 -32.36 3.08
N GLU A 205 -13.32 -33.32 2.47
CA GLU A 205 -12.77 -34.14 1.38
C GLU A 205 -12.35 -33.29 0.17
N PHE A 206 -13.07 -32.18 -0.09
CA PHE A 206 -12.73 -31.24 -1.15
C PHE A 206 -11.36 -30.59 -0.94
N LEU A 207 -10.94 -30.39 0.32
CA LEU A 207 -9.63 -29.80 0.63
C LEU A 207 -8.46 -30.72 0.29
N ASN A 208 -8.70 -32.03 0.18
CA ASN A 208 -7.68 -33.01 -0.20
C ASN A 208 -7.27 -32.92 -1.68
N GLY A 209 -8.09 -32.26 -2.51
CA GLY A 209 -7.76 -31.98 -3.92
C GLY A 209 -6.66 -30.93 -4.09
N PHE A 210 -6.41 -30.10 -3.07
CA PHE A 210 -5.36 -29.12 -3.07
C PHE A 210 -4.08 -29.70 -2.48
N ASP A 211 -3.04 -29.84 -3.31
CA ASP A 211 -1.75 -30.37 -2.88
C ASP A 211 -0.73 -29.24 -2.86
N GLU A 212 -0.40 -28.76 -1.66
CA GLU A 212 0.58 -27.69 -1.45
C GLU A 212 2.00 -28.10 -1.90
N GLN A 213 2.28 -29.41 -2.01
CA GLN A 213 3.58 -29.88 -2.47
C GLN A 213 3.74 -29.71 -3.99
N LYS A 214 2.65 -29.69 -4.76
CA LYS A 214 2.70 -29.50 -6.22
C LYS A 214 3.17 -28.11 -6.64
N VAL A 215 3.02 -27.11 -5.80
CA VAL A 215 3.51 -25.74 -6.06
C VAL A 215 5.01 -25.61 -5.72
N VAL A 216 5.57 -26.57 -5.00
CA VAL A 216 7.00 -26.61 -4.65
C VAL A 216 7.75 -27.39 -5.72
N THR A 217 8.12 -26.73 -6.80
CA THR A 217 8.84 -27.35 -7.92
C THR A 217 10.25 -27.79 -7.55
N ASN A 218 10.92 -27.07 -6.63
CA ASN A 218 12.26 -27.37 -6.15
C ASN A 218 12.34 -27.16 -4.64
N LYS A 219 12.39 -28.26 -3.88
CA LYS A 219 12.42 -28.24 -2.41
C LYS A 219 13.61 -27.47 -1.82
N LYS A 220 14.80 -27.57 -2.43
CA LYS A 220 15.99 -26.84 -1.98
C LYS A 220 15.79 -25.35 -2.15
N ARG A 221 15.33 -24.91 -3.33
CA ARG A 221 15.01 -23.51 -3.63
C ARG A 221 13.95 -22.97 -2.65
N PHE A 222 12.89 -23.72 -2.42
CA PHE A 222 11.81 -23.35 -1.49
C PHE A 222 12.33 -23.09 -0.06
N ILE A 223 13.12 -24.03 0.49
CA ILE A 223 13.69 -23.88 1.84
C ILE A 223 14.64 -22.67 1.90
N MET A 224 15.51 -22.54 0.90
CA MET A 224 16.44 -21.40 0.83
C MET A 224 15.71 -20.08 0.73
N SER A 225 14.62 -20.00 -0.03
CA SER A 225 13.78 -18.79 -0.13
C SER A 225 13.14 -18.44 1.21
N GLY A 226 12.65 -19.42 1.97
CA GLY A 226 12.12 -19.20 3.31
C GLY A 226 13.17 -18.66 4.28
N ILE A 227 14.37 -19.25 4.28
CA ILE A 227 15.51 -18.78 5.11
C ILE A 227 15.92 -17.37 4.69
N PHE A 228 16.01 -17.10 3.39
CA PHE A 228 16.38 -15.79 2.88
C PHE A 228 15.32 -14.72 3.23
N MET A 229 14.04 -15.04 3.14
CA MET A 229 12.95 -14.15 3.56
C MET A 229 13.07 -13.79 5.05
N ILE A 230 13.31 -14.78 5.93
CA ILE A 230 13.53 -14.54 7.35
C ILE A 230 14.76 -13.66 7.58
N PHE A 231 15.84 -13.88 6.84
CA PHE A 231 17.05 -13.05 6.91
C PHE A 231 16.76 -11.60 6.54
N ILE A 232 16.05 -11.33 5.44
CA ILE A 232 15.69 -9.97 5.02
C ILE A 232 14.77 -9.29 6.05
N ILE A 233 13.75 -10.00 6.56
CA ILE A 233 12.89 -9.48 7.64
C ILE A 233 13.74 -9.13 8.88
N SER A 234 14.73 -9.95 9.23
CA SER A 234 15.65 -9.68 10.34
C SER A 234 16.47 -8.42 10.10
N LEU A 235 16.97 -8.19 8.88
CA LEU A 235 17.67 -6.95 8.54
C LEU A 235 16.79 -5.70 8.75
N PHE A 236 15.50 -5.76 8.37
CA PHE A 236 14.56 -4.67 8.61
C PHE A 236 14.27 -4.46 10.09
N LEU A 237 14.09 -5.52 10.87
CA LEU A 237 13.86 -5.42 12.32
C LEU A 237 15.06 -4.81 13.06
N PHE A 238 16.27 -5.15 12.65
CA PHE A 238 17.51 -4.63 13.23
C PHE A 238 18.09 -3.43 12.47
N GLN A 239 17.33 -2.81 11.56
CA GLN A 239 17.75 -1.69 10.72
C GLN A 239 18.43 -0.56 11.51
N LYS A 240 17.82 -0.15 12.63
CA LYS A 240 18.30 0.93 13.49
C LYS A 240 19.66 0.59 14.12
N GLN A 241 19.81 -0.64 14.61
CA GLN A 241 21.05 -1.14 15.23
C GLN A 241 22.17 -1.28 14.21
N LEU A 242 21.83 -1.73 13.00
CA LEU A 242 22.77 -1.91 11.89
C LEU A 242 23.11 -0.58 11.19
N LYS A 243 22.37 0.49 11.47
CA LYS A 243 22.50 1.81 10.82
C LYS A 243 22.39 1.70 9.30
N LEU A 244 21.52 0.83 8.81
CA LEU A 244 21.26 0.64 7.38
C LEU A 244 20.04 1.44 6.95
N GLU A 245 20.14 2.08 5.78
CA GLU A 245 18.97 2.70 5.13
C GLU A 245 18.07 1.61 4.51
N SER A 246 16.76 1.87 4.45
CA SER A 246 15.79 0.92 3.89
C SER A 246 16.14 0.55 2.44
N SER A 247 16.63 1.50 1.65
CA SER A 247 17.08 1.27 0.27
C SER A 247 18.19 0.23 0.17
N ILE A 248 19.16 0.29 1.08
CA ILE A 248 20.27 -0.68 1.09
C ILE A 248 19.75 -2.07 1.39
N ILE A 249 18.85 -2.22 2.37
CA ILE A 249 18.24 -3.52 2.68
C ILE A 249 17.41 -4.01 1.49
N GLY A 250 16.63 -3.13 0.85
CA GLY A 250 15.86 -3.47 -0.36
C GLY A 250 16.77 -3.95 -1.50
N LEU A 251 17.88 -3.25 -1.78
CA LEU A 251 18.85 -3.66 -2.80
C LEU A 251 19.53 -5.00 -2.45
N ILE A 252 19.90 -5.20 -1.17
CA ILE A 252 20.39 -6.49 -0.69
C ILE A 252 19.35 -7.58 -0.95
N ALA A 253 18.09 -7.35 -0.60
CA ALA A 253 17.01 -8.30 -0.81
C ALA A 253 16.85 -8.67 -2.29
N GLY A 254 16.84 -7.69 -3.19
CA GLY A 254 16.72 -7.91 -4.63
C GLY A 254 17.94 -8.60 -5.22
N PHE A 255 19.12 -7.99 -5.12
CA PHE A 255 20.30 -8.46 -5.82
C PHE A 255 20.95 -9.71 -5.21
N PHE A 256 20.97 -9.85 -3.87
CA PHE A 256 21.39 -11.12 -3.26
C PHE A 256 20.35 -12.21 -3.52
N GLY A 257 19.06 -11.87 -3.62
CA GLY A 257 18.05 -12.81 -4.08
C GLY A 257 18.35 -13.33 -5.49
N LEU A 258 18.67 -12.46 -6.46
CA LEU A 258 19.10 -12.86 -7.80
C LEU A 258 20.38 -13.71 -7.74
N LEU A 259 21.37 -13.30 -6.98
CA LEU A 259 22.62 -14.04 -6.82
C LEU A 259 22.39 -15.46 -6.29
N LEU A 260 21.48 -15.66 -5.36
CA LEU A 260 21.21 -16.97 -4.75
C LEU A 260 20.35 -17.88 -5.63
N PHE A 261 19.45 -17.30 -6.44
CA PHE A 261 18.43 -18.09 -7.14
C PHE A 261 18.47 -18.01 -8.66
N GLU A 262 19.06 -16.94 -9.25
CA GLU A 262 18.95 -16.64 -10.70
C GLU A 262 20.25 -16.06 -11.28
N GLN A 263 21.38 -16.70 -11.04
CA GLN A 263 22.72 -16.15 -11.36
C GLN A 263 22.95 -15.81 -12.84
N HIS A 264 22.24 -16.45 -13.77
CA HIS A 264 22.55 -16.37 -15.21
C HIS A 264 21.46 -15.62 -16.02
N GLU A 265 20.20 -15.61 -15.55
CA GLU A 265 19.09 -15.02 -16.29
C GLU A 265 18.33 -13.99 -15.43
N ILE A 266 18.91 -12.80 -15.29
CA ILE A 266 18.32 -11.74 -14.47
C ILE A 266 17.27 -10.89 -15.23
N THR A 267 17.30 -10.90 -16.57
CA THR A 267 16.43 -10.08 -17.42
C THR A 267 14.95 -10.25 -17.11
N PRO A 268 14.39 -11.48 -16.95
CA PRO A 268 12.97 -11.68 -16.65
C PRO A 268 12.53 -11.09 -15.30
N PHE A 269 13.47 -10.89 -14.37
CA PHE A 269 13.20 -10.27 -13.06
C PHE A 269 13.25 -8.76 -13.16
N LEU A 270 14.17 -8.20 -13.94
CA LEU A 270 14.26 -6.75 -14.17
C LEU A 270 13.11 -6.23 -15.03
N GLU A 271 12.62 -7.01 -15.99
CA GLU A 271 11.44 -6.67 -16.80
C GLU A 271 10.15 -6.63 -15.97
N LYS A 272 10.10 -7.32 -14.83
CA LYS A 272 8.95 -7.32 -13.91
C LYS A 272 8.99 -6.19 -12.90
N VAL A 273 10.06 -5.39 -12.85
CA VAL A 273 10.05 -4.12 -12.11
C VAL A 273 9.00 -3.21 -12.74
N GLU A 274 8.12 -2.67 -11.93
CA GLU A 274 7.07 -1.74 -12.37
C GLU A 274 7.68 -0.36 -12.69
N TRP A 275 8.39 -0.25 -13.82
CA TRP A 275 9.07 0.97 -14.24
C TRP A 275 8.12 2.16 -14.39
N ASP A 276 6.88 1.91 -14.74
CA ASP A 276 5.83 2.93 -14.79
C ASP A 276 5.57 3.55 -13.40
N VAL A 277 5.59 2.75 -12.34
CA VAL A 277 5.50 3.23 -10.95
C VAL A 277 6.74 4.04 -10.59
N ILE A 278 7.95 3.57 -10.93
CA ILE A 278 9.19 4.31 -10.66
C ILE A 278 9.20 5.68 -11.34
N PHE A 279 8.86 5.75 -12.63
CA PHE A 279 8.76 7.02 -13.34
C PHE A 279 7.64 7.91 -12.82
N PHE A 280 6.51 7.33 -12.39
CA PHE A 280 5.45 8.09 -11.76
C PHE A 280 5.94 8.80 -10.48
N PHE A 281 6.68 8.08 -9.61
CA PHE A 281 7.29 8.66 -8.41
C PHE A 281 8.30 9.76 -8.74
N LEU A 282 9.16 9.55 -9.74
CA LEU A 282 10.12 10.56 -10.18
C LEU A 282 9.40 11.85 -10.61
N GLY A 283 8.37 11.73 -11.45
CA GLY A 283 7.57 12.87 -11.87
C GLY A 283 6.90 13.58 -10.70
N LEU A 284 6.34 12.80 -9.77
CA LEU A 284 5.65 13.34 -8.61
C LEU A 284 6.60 14.07 -7.64
N PHE A 285 7.79 13.54 -7.40
CA PHE A 285 8.82 14.19 -6.58
C PHE A 285 9.23 15.55 -7.16
N ILE A 286 9.42 15.63 -8.47
CA ILE A 286 9.77 16.90 -9.12
C ILE A 286 8.64 17.92 -8.98
N ILE A 287 7.39 17.51 -9.17
CA ILE A 287 6.21 18.39 -9.05
C ILE A 287 6.07 18.88 -7.61
N THR A 288 6.15 17.97 -6.62
CA THR A 288 6.03 18.33 -5.19
C THR A 288 7.21 19.21 -4.74
N GLY A 289 8.42 18.95 -5.21
CA GLY A 289 9.59 19.81 -5.00
C GLY A 289 9.39 21.21 -5.59
N ALA A 290 8.79 21.31 -6.79
CA ALA A 290 8.45 22.61 -7.38
C ALA A 290 7.37 23.34 -6.56
N MET A 291 6.36 22.64 -6.03
CA MET A 291 5.34 23.20 -5.13
C MET A 291 5.98 23.73 -3.84
N GLU A 292 6.94 23.01 -3.29
CA GLU A 292 7.68 23.44 -2.10
C GLU A 292 8.52 24.67 -2.42
N HIS A 293 9.27 24.66 -3.53
CA HIS A 293 10.13 25.76 -3.96
C HIS A 293 9.36 27.09 -4.13
N VAL A 294 8.15 27.04 -4.70
CA VAL A 294 7.31 28.24 -4.86
C VAL A 294 6.47 28.58 -3.61
N GLY A 295 6.58 27.80 -2.54
CA GLY A 295 5.90 28.04 -1.26
C GLY A 295 4.42 27.65 -1.22
N LEU A 296 3.92 26.82 -2.15
CA LEU A 296 2.55 26.30 -2.12
C LEU A 296 2.31 25.38 -0.92
N MET A 297 3.32 24.57 -0.54
CA MET A 297 3.23 23.68 0.62
C MET A 297 3.06 24.46 1.92
N ASN A 298 3.71 25.62 2.03
CA ASN A 298 3.51 26.52 3.17
C ASN A 298 2.09 27.09 3.22
N ASP A 299 1.49 27.42 2.07
CA ASP A 299 0.11 27.92 2.05
C ASP A 299 -0.88 26.85 2.51
N ILE A 300 -0.70 25.60 2.06
CA ILE A 300 -1.52 24.45 2.48
C ILE A 300 -1.34 24.20 3.98
N ALA A 301 -0.09 24.20 4.47
CA ALA A 301 0.19 24.02 5.88
C ALA A 301 -0.43 25.13 6.75
N ASN A 302 -0.32 26.41 6.34
CA ASN A 302 -0.97 27.54 7.01
C ASN A 302 -2.50 27.39 7.02
N PHE A 303 -3.09 26.94 5.92
CA PHE A 303 -4.52 26.66 5.86
C PHE A 303 -4.92 25.57 6.86
N LEU A 304 -4.17 24.46 6.94
CA LEU A 304 -4.42 23.38 7.90
C LEU A 304 -4.27 23.87 9.36
N VAL A 305 -3.25 24.64 9.66
CA VAL A 305 -3.05 25.24 11.00
C VAL A 305 -4.22 26.15 11.36
N ARG A 306 -4.71 26.95 10.40
CA ARG A 306 -5.84 27.85 10.59
C ARG A 306 -7.15 27.11 10.88
N ILE A 307 -7.49 26.08 10.09
CA ILE A 307 -8.73 25.31 10.29
C ILE A 307 -8.68 24.44 11.53
N SER A 308 -7.48 23.94 11.91
CA SER A 308 -7.29 23.20 13.16
C SER A 308 -7.20 24.11 14.40
N LYS A 309 -7.24 25.42 14.23
CA LYS A 309 -7.08 26.40 15.32
C LYS A 309 -5.84 26.16 16.18
N GLY A 310 -4.78 25.59 15.59
CA GLY A 310 -3.56 25.20 16.29
C GLY A 310 -3.70 23.98 17.21
N SER A 311 -4.82 23.25 17.15
CA SER A 311 -5.03 22.02 17.94
C SER A 311 -4.44 20.80 17.25
N ASN A 312 -3.50 20.09 17.91
CA ASN A 312 -2.95 18.84 17.42
C ASN A 312 -4.02 17.76 17.23
N VAL A 313 -4.97 17.67 18.16
CA VAL A 313 -6.06 16.67 18.09
C VAL A 313 -6.93 16.91 16.86
N LEU A 314 -7.32 18.18 16.63
CA LEU A 314 -8.15 18.51 15.48
C LEU A 314 -7.40 18.34 14.16
N LEU A 315 -6.11 18.73 14.11
CA LEU A 315 -5.27 18.54 12.94
C LEU A 315 -5.09 17.06 12.60
N THR A 316 -4.79 16.22 13.61
CA THR A 316 -4.68 14.77 13.44
C THR A 316 -5.96 14.18 12.85
N SER A 317 -7.12 14.59 13.40
CA SER A 317 -8.41 14.14 12.87
C SER A 317 -8.64 14.61 11.43
N ILE A 318 -8.33 15.88 11.12
CA ILE A 318 -8.43 16.40 9.74
C ILE A 318 -7.54 15.59 8.80
N ILE A 319 -6.30 15.29 9.19
CA ILE A 319 -5.39 14.48 8.36
C ILE A 319 -5.96 13.10 8.12
N VAL A 320 -6.41 12.36 9.14
CA VAL A 320 -7.00 11.02 8.98
C VAL A 320 -8.17 11.04 8.01
N TRP A 321 -9.15 11.92 8.27
CA TRP A 321 -10.38 11.96 7.48
C TRP A 321 -10.17 12.51 6.07
N ALA A 322 -9.43 13.60 5.92
CA ALA A 322 -9.15 14.17 4.61
C ALA A 322 -8.32 13.19 3.76
N SER A 323 -7.29 12.55 4.37
CA SER A 323 -6.50 11.53 3.66
C SER A 323 -7.36 10.35 3.23
N GLY A 324 -8.21 9.83 4.13
CA GLY A 324 -9.03 8.68 3.84
C GLY A 324 -10.09 8.95 2.77
N ILE A 325 -10.74 10.10 2.81
CA ILE A 325 -11.75 10.44 1.81
C ILE A 325 -11.11 10.75 0.46
N LEU A 326 -10.09 11.62 0.44
CA LEU A 326 -9.46 12.06 -0.81
C LEU A 326 -8.69 10.92 -1.49
N SER A 327 -7.93 10.13 -0.73
CA SER A 327 -7.22 8.95 -1.24
C SER A 327 -8.17 7.89 -1.81
N GLY A 328 -9.41 7.84 -1.36
CA GLY A 328 -10.40 6.94 -1.92
C GLY A 328 -10.84 7.26 -3.34
N PHE A 329 -10.64 8.50 -3.80
CA PHE A 329 -10.97 8.95 -5.16
C PHE A 329 -9.71 9.23 -6.00
N VAL A 330 -8.60 9.55 -5.33
CA VAL A 330 -7.28 9.78 -5.93
C VAL A 330 -6.37 8.68 -5.45
N ASP A 331 -5.56 8.11 -6.32
CA ASP A 331 -4.53 7.12 -5.93
C ASP A 331 -3.79 7.60 -4.64
N ASN A 332 -3.61 6.70 -3.67
CA ASN A 332 -3.04 7.02 -2.35
C ASN A 332 -1.61 7.60 -2.42
N ILE A 333 -0.86 7.27 -3.47
CA ILE A 333 0.54 7.71 -3.67
C ILE A 333 0.64 9.24 -3.86
N PRO A 334 -0.03 9.87 -4.87
CA PRO A 334 0.08 11.32 -5.07
C PRO A 334 -0.44 12.11 -3.88
N PHE A 335 -1.45 11.59 -3.19
CA PHE A 335 -1.95 12.23 -1.99
C PHE A 335 -0.89 12.27 -0.87
N ALA A 336 -0.29 11.10 -0.56
CA ALA A 336 0.75 11.01 0.47
C ALA A 336 1.97 11.89 0.12
N ALA A 337 2.46 11.83 -1.12
CA ALA A 337 3.58 12.63 -1.58
C ALA A 337 3.34 14.15 -1.43
N THR A 338 2.10 14.60 -1.65
CA THR A 338 1.71 16.01 -1.46
C THR A 338 1.67 16.41 0.01
N MET A 339 1.17 15.52 0.88
CA MET A 339 1.01 15.81 2.30
C MET A 339 2.31 15.75 3.10
N ILE A 340 3.31 15.01 2.63
CA ILE A 340 4.62 14.89 3.30
C ILE A 340 5.26 16.28 3.55
N PRO A 341 5.55 17.11 2.54
CA PRO A 341 6.16 18.42 2.76
C PRO A 341 5.23 19.37 3.54
N VAL A 342 3.93 19.20 3.46
CA VAL A 342 2.97 19.96 4.28
C VAL A 342 3.18 19.67 5.77
N ILE A 343 3.25 18.38 6.15
CA ILE A 343 3.50 17.98 7.54
C ILE A 343 4.88 18.44 8.01
N GLN A 344 5.92 18.31 7.18
CA GLN A 344 7.28 18.76 7.49
C GLN A 344 7.37 20.27 7.77
N ASN A 345 6.49 21.07 7.20
CA ASN A 345 6.46 22.53 7.39
C ASN A 345 5.66 22.99 8.61
N LEU A 346 4.82 22.14 9.21
CA LEU A 346 4.00 22.50 10.38
C LEU A 346 4.82 23.02 11.58
N PRO A 347 5.97 22.41 11.95
CA PRO A 347 6.81 22.92 13.04
C PRO A 347 7.41 24.31 12.78
N LYS A 348 7.63 24.66 11.49
CA LYS A 348 8.13 25.99 11.11
C LYS A 348 7.06 27.07 11.25
N ILE A 349 5.78 26.71 11.05
CA ILE A 349 4.65 27.65 11.12
C ILE A 349 4.22 27.87 12.56
N ASN A 350 4.08 26.82 13.34
CA ASN A 350 3.70 26.92 14.76
C ASN A 350 4.50 25.89 15.58
N PRO A 351 5.74 26.27 16.01
CA PRO A 351 6.64 25.38 16.77
C PRO A 351 6.07 24.93 18.11
N GLN A 352 5.23 25.76 18.75
CA GLN A 352 4.65 25.42 20.06
C GLN A 352 3.60 24.35 19.95
N ALA A 353 2.70 24.45 18.95
CA ALA A 353 1.64 23.48 18.75
C ALA A 353 2.13 22.19 18.09
N PHE A 354 3.11 22.27 17.20
CA PHE A 354 3.55 21.14 16.36
C PHE A 354 5.02 20.79 16.57
N SER A 355 5.51 20.84 17.82
CA SER A 355 6.86 20.43 18.20
C SER A 355 7.11 18.94 17.92
N ASN A 356 6.08 18.12 18.05
CA ASN A 356 6.11 16.70 17.74
C ASN A 356 5.06 16.38 16.66
N ILE A 357 5.54 16.09 15.46
CA ILE A 357 4.70 15.72 14.32
C ILE A 357 4.67 14.20 14.08
N MET A 358 5.32 13.40 14.94
CA MET A 358 5.38 11.94 14.75
C MET A 358 3.99 11.29 14.62
N PRO A 359 2.98 11.61 15.45
CA PRO A 359 1.64 11.05 15.30
C PRO A 359 0.95 11.40 13.98
N LEU A 360 1.28 12.54 13.38
CA LEU A 360 0.69 12.98 12.11
C LEU A 360 1.15 12.09 10.93
N TRP A 361 2.35 11.53 11.00
CA TRP A 361 2.83 10.58 10.00
C TRP A 361 2.03 9.29 10.02
N TYR A 362 1.73 8.75 11.20
CA TYR A 362 0.86 7.59 11.36
C TYR A 362 -0.58 7.91 10.93
N ALA A 363 -1.08 9.10 11.26
CA ALA A 363 -2.40 9.56 10.83
C ALA A 363 -2.51 9.65 9.29
N LEU A 364 -1.48 10.19 8.62
CA LEU A 364 -1.41 10.25 7.16
C LEU A 364 -1.40 8.85 6.54
N SER A 365 -0.57 7.96 7.06
CA SER A 365 -0.47 6.57 6.59
C SER A 365 -1.80 5.82 6.72
N LEU A 366 -2.41 5.86 7.91
CA LEU A 366 -3.71 5.22 8.15
C LEU A 366 -4.80 5.77 7.23
N GLY A 367 -4.87 7.11 7.10
CA GLY A 367 -5.86 7.72 6.22
C GLY A 367 -5.62 7.36 4.76
N ALA A 368 -4.41 7.59 4.24
CA ALA A 368 -4.11 7.42 2.82
C ALA A 368 -4.26 5.96 2.35
N CYS A 369 -3.70 5.00 3.07
CA CYS A 369 -3.74 3.60 2.65
C CYS A 369 -5.14 2.97 2.85
N LEU A 370 -5.79 3.19 4.00
CA LEU A 370 -7.12 2.63 4.25
C LEU A 370 -8.21 3.30 3.42
N GLY A 371 -8.03 4.58 3.07
CA GLY A 371 -8.92 5.31 2.17
C GLY A 371 -9.02 4.69 0.78
N GLY A 372 -7.96 4.03 0.31
CA GLY A 372 -7.93 3.28 -0.95
C GLY A 372 -9.04 2.23 -1.09
N ASN A 373 -9.61 1.77 0.02
CA ASN A 373 -10.74 0.84 0.03
C ASN A 373 -12.09 1.49 -0.38
N LEU A 374 -12.17 2.80 -0.54
CA LEU A 374 -13.44 3.51 -0.77
C LEU A 374 -14.05 3.23 -2.14
N THR A 375 -13.24 3.25 -3.19
CA THR A 375 -13.69 3.10 -4.57
C THR A 375 -12.87 2.06 -5.33
N PRO A 376 -13.38 1.55 -6.46
CA PRO A 376 -12.61 0.66 -7.31
C PRO A 376 -11.27 1.22 -7.79
N VAL A 377 -11.15 2.55 -7.89
CA VAL A 377 -9.94 3.23 -8.39
C VAL A 377 -9.05 3.78 -7.26
N GLY A 378 -9.47 3.65 -6.01
CA GLY A 378 -8.74 4.17 -4.85
C GLY A 378 -7.42 3.45 -4.56
N ALA A 379 -7.28 2.20 -5.03
CA ALA A 379 -6.02 1.45 -4.98
C ALA A 379 -5.90 0.53 -6.20
N SER A 380 -4.68 0.32 -6.69
CA SER A 380 -4.42 -0.53 -7.86
C SER A 380 -4.87 -1.99 -7.64
N ALA A 381 -4.75 -2.51 -6.42
CA ALA A 381 -5.22 -3.85 -6.05
C ALA A 381 -6.73 -4.05 -6.28
N ASN A 382 -7.55 -3.00 -6.06
CA ASN A 382 -8.99 -3.05 -6.29
C ASN A 382 -9.29 -3.27 -7.78
N VAL A 383 -8.62 -2.49 -8.64
CA VAL A 383 -8.77 -2.59 -10.11
C VAL A 383 -8.39 -3.99 -10.58
N VAL A 384 -7.27 -4.52 -10.10
CA VAL A 384 -6.76 -5.84 -10.49
C VAL A 384 -7.71 -6.95 -10.02
N GLY A 385 -8.11 -6.97 -8.76
CA GLY A 385 -9.02 -7.98 -8.22
C GLY A 385 -10.38 -7.99 -8.95
N LEU A 386 -10.95 -6.82 -9.22
CA LEU A 386 -12.19 -6.70 -9.96
C LEU A 386 -12.04 -7.09 -11.44
N SER A 387 -10.89 -6.80 -12.06
CA SER A 387 -10.58 -7.20 -13.43
C SER A 387 -10.45 -8.71 -13.57
N LEU A 388 -9.81 -9.37 -12.60
CA LEU A 388 -9.72 -10.84 -12.55
C LEU A 388 -11.10 -11.47 -12.38
N LEU A 389 -11.92 -10.92 -11.47
CA LEU A 389 -13.29 -11.39 -11.26
C LEU A 389 -14.13 -11.30 -12.55
N LYS A 390 -14.04 -10.18 -13.27
CA LYS A 390 -14.71 -10.00 -14.56
C LYS A 390 -14.20 -10.97 -15.63
N LYS A 391 -12.87 -11.10 -15.74
CA LYS A 391 -12.21 -11.92 -16.77
C LYS A 391 -12.47 -13.42 -16.61
N TYR A 392 -12.36 -13.94 -15.38
CA TYR A 392 -12.38 -15.39 -15.13
C TYR A 392 -13.71 -15.91 -14.63
N LYS A 393 -14.61 -15.06 -14.12
CA LYS A 393 -15.91 -15.44 -13.57
C LYS A 393 -17.09 -14.77 -14.26
N GLU A 394 -16.82 -13.93 -15.26
CA GLU A 394 -17.83 -13.13 -15.96
C GLU A 394 -18.71 -12.28 -15.01
N LYS A 395 -18.26 -12.12 -13.74
CA LYS A 395 -18.96 -11.34 -12.73
C LYS A 395 -18.47 -9.90 -12.76
N ASN A 396 -19.37 -8.99 -13.05
CA ASN A 396 -19.08 -7.56 -13.06
C ASN A 396 -19.62 -6.92 -11.78
N VAL A 397 -18.71 -6.54 -10.89
CA VAL A 397 -19.03 -5.70 -9.73
C VAL A 397 -19.02 -4.24 -10.19
N SER A 398 -20.21 -3.61 -10.24
CA SER A 398 -20.31 -2.21 -10.63
C SER A 398 -19.59 -1.29 -9.64
N PHE A 399 -19.23 -0.09 -10.11
CA PHE A 399 -18.61 0.95 -9.27
C PHE A 399 -19.44 1.21 -8.00
N SER A 400 -20.76 1.37 -8.15
CA SER A 400 -21.65 1.61 -7.02
C SER A 400 -21.78 0.40 -6.08
N SER A 401 -21.71 -0.82 -6.61
CA SER A 401 -21.73 -2.04 -5.80
C SER A 401 -20.48 -2.16 -4.93
N PHE A 402 -19.30 -1.90 -5.49
CA PHE A 402 -18.07 -1.85 -4.72
C PHE A 402 -18.12 -0.77 -3.62
N MET A 403 -18.56 0.44 -3.99
CA MET A 403 -18.66 1.55 -3.04
C MET A 403 -19.58 1.27 -1.84
N LYS A 404 -20.63 0.48 -2.01
CA LYS A 404 -21.50 0.09 -0.89
C LYS A 404 -20.72 -0.63 0.22
N TYR A 405 -19.82 -1.55 -0.16
CA TYR A 405 -18.91 -2.19 0.79
C TYR A 405 -17.80 -1.23 1.23
N GLY A 406 -17.18 -0.55 0.28
CA GLY A 406 -16.06 0.36 0.51
C GLY A 406 -16.37 1.49 1.49
N ILE A 407 -17.54 2.13 1.39
CA ILE A 407 -17.96 3.19 2.31
C ILE A 407 -18.01 2.67 3.75
N ILE A 408 -18.61 1.49 3.97
CA ILE A 408 -18.73 0.91 5.31
C ILE A 408 -17.34 0.56 5.86
N VAL A 409 -16.52 -0.10 5.04
CA VAL A 409 -15.15 -0.48 5.40
C VAL A 409 -14.32 0.75 5.75
N VAL A 410 -14.34 1.79 4.91
CA VAL A 410 -13.53 2.99 5.12
C VAL A 410 -14.02 3.79 6.33
N ILE A 411 -15.32 3.98 6.50
CA ILE A 411 -15.83 4.71 7.67
C ILE A 411 -15.39 4.03 8.97
N ILE A 412 -15.53 2.70 9.07
CA ILE A 412 -15.10 1.94 10.23
C ILE A 412 -13.59 2.08 10.44
N SER A 413 -12.81 1.91 9.37
CA SER A 413 -11.36 2.02 9.40
C SER A 413 -10.92 3.41 9.86
N LEU A 414 -11.52 4.48 9.33
CA LEU A 414 -11.17 5.85 9.70
C LEU A 414 -11.60 6.24 11.11
N ILE A 415 -12.73 5.73 11.61
CA ILE A 415 -13.12 5.93 13.02
C ILE A 415 -12.08 5.31 13.95
N ILE A 416 -11.71 4.06 13.71
CA ILE A 416 -10.71 3.36 14.53
C ILE A 416 -9.35 4.05 14.42
N SER A 417 -8.93 4.40 13.21
CA SER A 417 -7.68 5.12 12.93
C SER A 417 -7.63 6.48 13.61
N ASN A 418 -8.74 7.23 13.60
CA ASN A 418 -8.82 8.54 14.25
C ASN A 418 -8.68 8.44 15.77
N ILE A 419 -9.38 7.51 16.39
CA ILE A 419 -9.26 7.24 17.83
C ILE A 419 -7.82 6.84 18.16
N TYR A 420 -7.24 5.92 17.38
CA TYR A 420 -5.89 5.45 17.59
C TYR A 420 -4.84 6.55 17.40
N ALA A 421 -4.96 7.37 16.34
CA ALA A 421 -4.05 8.49 16.09
C ALA A 421 -4.09 9.54 17.20
N ILE A 422 -5.28 9.79 17.81
CA ILE A 422 -5.40 10.65 18.98
C ILE A 422 -4.72 10.01 20.21
N ILE A 423 -4.80 8.70 20.38
CA ILE A 423 -4.07 7.99 21.45
C ILE A 423 -2.56 8.14 21.24
N LEU A 424 -2.06 8.02 20.01
CA LEU A 424 -0.65 8.20 19.68
C LEU A 424 -0.12 9.60 20.04
N LEU A 425 -0.94 10.66 19.98
CA LEU A 425 -0.56 12.00 20.45
C LEU A 425 -0.19 12.05 21.94
N LYS A 426 -0.63 11.07 22.74
CA LYS A 426 -0.33 10.99 24.17
C LYS A 426 0.83 10.03 24.49
N ILE A 427 1.14 9.13 23.56
CA ILE A 427 2.15 8.07 23.77
C ILE A 427 3.49 8.48 23.17
N LEU A 428 3.47 9.16 22.03
CA LEU A 428 4.65 9.64 21.31
C LEU A 428 4.94 11.11 21.63
#